data_a52b677e1ae10e5e0763dd442a3ec7de
#
_entry.id   a52b677e1ae10e5e0763dd442a3ec7de
#
_cell.length_a   1.000
_cell.length_b   1.000
_cell.length_c   1.000
_cell.angle_alpha   90.00
_cell.angle_beta   90.00
_cell.angle_gamma   90.00
#
_symmetry.space_group_name_H-M   'P 1'
#
loop_
_entity.id
_entity.type
_entity.pdbx_description
1 polymer ?
#
loop_
_entity_poly.entity_id
_entity_poly.type
_entity_poly.pdbx_seq_one_letter_code
_entity_poly.pdbx_strand_id
1 'polypeptide(L)'
;MTEAEKQTEDRIFESATEIFIERGMDGARMQDIANHAGINKALLHYYYRTKDHLFEAVFDKMATVMFSRFSLVFDEKATLEEKIRFFFREHISFLQKNPRLPAFILNEINRNPARMKKLLQRFSINEFWNSLERLHHDELIRYNITRGMMPQLMTSMAAISIFPFAAKGILEVLFEKAGYDYNEYLEERKDFAADFVIRALKGSDTGQNEKKQHLEKTSPHKGDLLVKAQQTTGNKGKRKNI
;
A
#
# COMPACT_ATOMS: atom_id res chain seq x y z
N MET A 1 -32.29 -11.85 -12.40
CA MET A 1 -31.76 -12.78 -11.39
C MET A 1 -32.77 -12.84 -10.26
N THR A 2 -33.25 -14.01 -9.93
CA THR A 2 -34.20 -14.21 -8.83
C THR A 2 -33.46 -14.16 -7.49
N GLU A 3 -34.18 -13.96 -6.39
CA GLU A 3 -33.57 -13.95 -5.03
C GLU A 3 -32.88 -15.30 -4.71
N ALA A 4 -33.46 -16.42 -5.16
CA ALA A 4 -32.88 -17.75 -4.97
C ALA A 4 -31.56 -17.93 -5.76
N GLU A 5 -31.47 -17.37 -6.96
CA GLU A 5 -30.24 -17.38 -7.76
C GLU A 5 -29.14 -16.57 -7.08
N LYS A 6 -29.47 -15.39 -6.54
CA LYS A 6 -28.55 -14.53 -5.79
C LYS A 6 -28.04 -15.23 -4.54
N GLN A 7 -28.91 -15.85 -3.74
CA GLN A 7 -28.50 -16.62 -2.56
C GLN A 7 -27.59 -17.81 -2.93
N THR A 8 -27.82 -18.43 -4.07
CA THR A 8 -26.98 -19.53 -4.56
C THR A 8 -25.59 -19.01 -4.97
N GLU A 9 -25.54 -17.89 -5.68
CA GLU A 9 -24.28 -17.25 -6.09
C GLU A 9 -23.46 -16.79 -4.87
N ASP A 10 -24.08 -16.22 -3.85
CA ASP A 10 -23.41 -15.82 -2.61
C ASP A 10 -22.84 -17.03 -1.86
N ARG A 11 -23.56 -18.16 -1.76
CA ARG A 11 -23.05 -19.40 -1.17
C ARG A 11 -21.86 -19.97 -1.96
N ILE A 12 -21.91 -19.94 -3.29
CA ILE A 12 -20.78 -20.35 -4.14
C ILE A 12 -19.59 -19.45 -3.86
N PHE A 13 -19.81 -18.16 -3.79
CA PHE A 13 -18.75 -17.18 -3.56
C PHE A 13 -18.07 -17.38 -2.20
N GLU A 14 -18.82 -17.51 -1.12
CA GLU A 14 -18.30 -17.75 0.23
C GLU A 14 -17.48 -19.04 0.28
N SER A 15 -18.06 -20.14 -0.24
CA SER A 15 -17.39 -21.45 -0.28
C SER A 15 -16.11 -21.46 -1.12
N ALA A 16 -16.15 -20.79 -2.27
CA ALA A 16 -14.97 -20.68 -3.14
C ALA A 16 -13.88 -19.82 -2.48
N THR A 17 -14.27 -18.72 -1.82
CA THR A 17 -13.35 -17.86 -1.08
C THR A 17 -12.60 -18.64 -0.01
N GLU A 18 -13.30 -19.41 0.83
CA GLU A 18 -12.70 -20.20 1.89
C GLU A 18 -11.73 -21.26 1.33
N ILE A 19 -12.15 -22.01 0.32
CA ILE A 19 -11.33 -23.07 -0.28
C ILE A 19 -10.11 -22.50 -1.01
N PHE A 20 -10.26 -21.37 -1.71
CA PHE A 20 -9.12 -20.72 -2.35
C PHE A 20 -8.12 -20.14 -1.33
N ILE A 21 -8.60 -19.56 -0.23
CA ILE A 21 -7.73 -19.06 0.84
C ILE A 21 -7.02 -20.21 1.55
N GLU A 22 -7.69 -21.35 1.75
CA GLU A 22 -7.14 -22.51 2.45
C GLU A 22 -6.11 -23.26 1.60
N ARG A 23 -6.41 -23.52 0.31
CA ARG A 23 -5.66 -24.46 -0.55
C ARG A 23 -4.94 -23.80 -1.72
N GLY A 24 -5.09 -22.49 -1.89
CA GLY A 24 -4.66 -21.79 -3.09
C GLY A 24 -5.50 -22.16 -4.31
N MET A 25 -5.27 -21.46 -5.40
CA MET A 25 -5.98 -21.74 -6.65
C MET A 25 -5.65 -23.16 -7.18
N ASP A 26 -4.39 -23.59 -7.09
CA ASP A 26 -3.97 -24.88 -7.65
C ASP A 26 -4.54 -26.07 -6.88
N GLY A 27 -4.57 -25.97 -5.54
CA GLY A 27 -5.09 -27.02 -4.65
C GLY A 27 -6.61 -27.13 -4.58
N ALA A 28 -7.33 -26.06 -4.96
CA ALA A 28 -8.78 -26.04 -4.97
C ALA A 28 -9.37 -26.88 -6.11
N ARG A 29 -10.45 -27.64 -5.81
CA ARG A 29 -11.19 -28.42 -6.80
C ARG A 29 -12.64 -27.93 -6.89
N MET A 30 -13.19 -27.83 -8.11
CA MET A 30 -14.59 -27.44 -8.32
C MET A 30 -15.57 -28.34 -7.56
N GLN A 31 -15.24 -29.63 -7.41
CA GLN A 31 -16.09 -30.55 -6.64
C GLN A 31 -16.12 -30.19 -5.14
N ASP A 32 -14.98 -29.83 -4.56
CA ASP A 32 -14.89 -29.45 -3.15
C ASP A 32 -15.68 -28.17 -2.87
N ILE A 33 -15.58 -27.20 -3.78
CA ILE A 33 -16.34 -25.94 -3.74
C ILE A 33 -17.85 -26.22 -3.83
N ALA A 34 -18.29 -27.06 -4.76
CA ALA A 34 -19.69 -27.42 -4.92
C ALA A 34 -20.25 -28.11 -3.65
N ASN A 35 -19.48 -29.07 -3.09
CA ASN A 35 -19.84 -29.77 -1.88
C ASN A 35 -19.94 -28.79 -0.68
N HIS A 36 -19.01 -27.89 -0.55
CA HIS A 36 -19.00 -26.87 0.53
C HIS A 36 -20.18 -25.90 0.41
N ALA A 37 -20.52 -25.49 -0.82
CA ALA A 37 -21.67 -24.64 -1.12
C ALA A 37 -23.03 -25.35 -0.99
N GLY A 38 -23.05 -26.67 -0.76
CA GLY A 38 -24.28 -27.46 -0.68
C GLY A 38 -25.03 -27.54 -2.02
N ILE A 39 -24.29 -27.56 -3.15
CA ILE A 39 -24.85 -27.64 -4.50
C ILE A 39 -24.18 -28.79 -5.28
N ASN A 40 -24.80 -29.21 -6.39
CA ASN A 40 -24.15 -30.14 -7.29
C ASN A 40 -23.13 -29.44 -8.22
N LYS A 41 -22.15 -30.21 -8.71
CA LYS A 41 -21.09 -29.69 -9.59
C LYS A 41 -21.62 -29.11 -10.91
N ALA A 42 -22.74 -29.65 -11.43
CA ALA A 42 -23.33 -29.16 -12.67
C ALA A 42 -23.87 -27.73 -12.50
N LEU A 43 -24.51 -27.45 -11.37
CA LEU A 43 -24.97 -26.11 -11.02
C LEU A 43 -23.82 -25.14 -10.84
N LEU A 44 -22.71 -25.57 -10.18
CA LEU A 44 -21.51 -24.74 -10.10
C LEU A 44 -20.94 -24.40 -11.47
N HIS A 45 -20.89 -25.38 -12.40
CA HIS A 45 -20.43 -25.14 -13.78
C HIS A 45 -21.40 -24.27 -14.60
N TYR A 46 -22.66 -24.23 -14.26
CA TYR A 46 -23.63 -23.33 -14.87
C TYR A 46 -23.30 -21.86 -14.53
N TYR A 47 -22.99 -21.55 -13.25
CA TYR A 47 -22.59 -20.22 -12.82
C TYR A 47 -21.16 -19.86 -13.25
N TYR A 48 -20.22 -20.79 -13.06
CA TYR A 48 -18.79 -20.58 -13.32
C TYR A 48 -18.21 -21.75 -14.10
N ARG A 49 -18.05 -21.57 -15.40
CA ARG A 49 -17.64 -22.64 -16.34
C ARG A 49 -16.28 -23.25 -16.01
N THR A 50 -15.36 -22.46 -15.46
CA THR A 50 -13.99 -22.88 -15.12
C THR A 50 -13.60 -22.42 -13.74
N LYS A 51 -12.60 -23.11 -13.15
CA LYS A 51 -12.01 -22.72 -11.89
C LYS A 51 -11.34 -21.33 -11.98
N ASP A 52 -10.71 -21.02 -13.09
CA ASP A 52 -10.09 -19.71 -13.34
C ASP A 52 -11.13 -18.59 -13.33
N HIS A 53 -12.26 -18.78 -14.00
CA HIS A 53 -13.34 -17.78 -14.00
C HIS A 53 -13.93 -17.57 -12.61
N LEU A 54 -14.14 -18.65 -11.84
CA LEU A 54 -14.60 -18.55 -10.46
C LEU A 54 -13.57 -17.83 -9.59
N PHE A 55 -12.28 -18.14 -9.76
CA PHE A 55 -11.21 -17.48 -9.01
C PHE A 55 -11.13 -15.98 -9.32
N GLU A 56 -11.19 -15.58 -10.59
CA GLU A 56 -11.21 -14.17 -11.00
C GLU A 56 -12.42 -13.44 -10.38
N ALA A 57 -13.60 -14.03 -10.39
CA ALA A 57 -14.81 -13.46 -9.80
C ALA A 57 -14.68 -13.29 -8.27
N VAL A 58 -14.15 -14.30 -7.59
CA VAL A 58 -13.86 -14.22 -6.14
C VAL A 58 -12.86 -13.11 -5.84
N PHE A 59 -11.77 -13.05 -6.58
CA PHE A 59 -10.75 -12.04 -6.38
C PHE A 59 -11.29 -10.62 -6.63
N ASP A 60 -12.04 -10.42 -7.70
CA ASP A 60 -12.66 -9.13 -8.04
C ASP A 60 -13.64 -8.67 -6.96
N LYS A 61 -14.49 -9.57 -6.45
CA LYS A 61 -15.42 -9.22 -5.36
C LYS A 61 -14.68 -8.87 -4.08
N MET A 62 -13.63 -9.63 -3.71
CA MET A 62 -12.80 -9.31 -2.54
C MET A 62 -12.09 -7.96 -2.70
N ALA A 63 -11.52 -7.69 -3.87
CA ALA A 63 -10.89 -6.41 -4.17
C ALA A 63 -11.92 -5.27 -4.09
N THR A 64 -13.12 -5.44 -4.68
CA THR A 64 -14.20 -4.46 -4.62
C THR A 64 -14.62 -4.17 -3.17
N VAL A 65 -14.79 -5.19 -2.33
CA VAL A 65 -15.11 -5.02 -0.91
C VAL A 65 -14.00 -4.30 -0.17
N MET A 66 -12.75 -4.63 -0.44
CA MET A 66 -11.61 -3.91 0.14
C MET A 66 -11.60 -2.44 -0.27
N PHE A 67 -11.72 -2.16 -1.58
CA PHE A 67 -11.65 -0.78 -2.09
C PHE A 67 -12.86 0.08 -1.71
N SER A 68 -14.07 -0.50 -1.63
CA SER A 68 -15.25 0.25 -1.17
C SER A 68 -15.11 0.79 0.26
N ARG A 69 -14.29 0.15 1.09
CA ARG A 69 -13.98 0.62 2.44
C ARG A 69 -13.07 1.84 2.47
N PHE A 70 -12.38 2.14 1.38
CA PHE A 70 -11.50 3.31 1.27
C PHE A 70 -12.19 4.54 0.68
N SER A 71 -13.52 4.59 0.69
CA SER A 71 -14.30 5.72 0.15
C SER A 71 -13.92 7.08 0.76
N LEU A 72 -13.52 7.11 2.05
CA LEU A 72 -13.05 8.33 2.71
C LEU A 72 -11.79 8.92 2.06
N VAL A 73 -11.00 8.12 1.35
CA VAL A 73 -9.82 8.62 0.62
C VAL A 73 -10.23 9.66 -0.44
N PHE A 74 -11.46 9.56 -0.95
CA PHE A 74 -12.05 10.47 -1.94
C PHE A 74 -12.93 11.56 -1.31
N ASP A 75 -13.08 11.60 0.02
CA ASP A 75 -13.83 12.67 0.70
C ASP A 75 -13.01 13.98 0.62
N GLU A 76 -13.61 15.01 0.06
CA GLU A 76 -12.99 16.34 -0.10
C GLU A 76 -12.79 17.07 1.22
N LYS A 77 -13.54 16.71 2.26
CA LYS A 77 -13.53 17.39 3.57
C LYS A 77 -12.49 16.82 4.54
N ALA A 78 -12.10 15.56 4.35
CA ALA A 78 -11.15 14.90 5.23
C ALA A 78 -9.71 15.32 4.89
N THR A 79 -8.93 15.67 5.90
CA THR A 79 -7.49 15.98 5.78
C THR A 79 -6.68 14.75 5.38
N LEU A 80 -5.45 14.96 4.90
CA LEU A 80 -4.54 13.86 4.56
C LEU A 80 -4.24 12.97 5.78
N GLU A 81 -4.09 13.57 6.97
CA GLU A 81 -3.87 12.83 8.22
C GLU A 81 -5.08 11.95 8.56
N GLU A 82 -6.29 12.47 8.46
CA GLU A 82 -7.52 11.70 8.70
C GLU A 82 -7.65 10.54 7.72
N LYS A 83 -7.26 10.73 6.46
CA LYS A 83 -7.23 9.67 5.45
C LYS A 83 -6.23 8.57 5.77
N ILE A 84 -5.03 8.93 6.26
CA ILE A 84 -4.01 7.98 6.72
C ILE A 84 -4.53 7.18 7.93
N ARG A 85 -5.13 7.85 8.92
CA ARG A 85 -5.73 7.18 10.09
C ARG A 85 -6.84 6.23 9.70
N PHE A 86 -7.73 6.67 8.83
CA PHE A 86 -8.82 5.85 8.30
C PHE A 86 -8.30 4.63 7.55
N PHE A 87 -7.28 4.81 6.70
CA PHE A 87 -6.65 3.70 5.98
C PHE A 87 -6.18 2.60 6.93
N PHE A 88 -5.37 2.92 7.93
CA PHE A 88 -4.85 1.91 8.84
C PHE A 88 -5.95 1.25 9.67
N ARG A 89 -6.91 2.01 10.16
CA ARG A 89 -8.03 1.48 10.94
C ARG A 89 -8.87 0.50 10.12
N GLU A 90 -9.29 0.89 8.92
CA GLU A 90 -10.12 0.04 8.06
C GLU A 90 -9.34 -1.16 7.51
N HIS A 91 -8.10 -0.96 7.07
CA HIS A 91 -7.31 -2.04 6.50
C HIS A 91 -6.97 -3.11 7.54
N ILE A 92 -6.49 -2.71 8.72
CA ILE A 92 -6.18 -3.65 9.81
C ILE A 92 -7.47 -4.36 10.27
N SER A 93 -8.59 -3.64 10.45
CA SER A 93 -9.88 -4.24 10.82
C SER A 93 -10.40 -5.22 9.76
N PHE A 94 -10.17 -4.94 8.47
CA PHE A 94 -10.50 -5.86 7.39
C PHE A 94 -9.63 -7.13 7.45
N LEU A 95 -8.33 -6.98 7.68
CA LEU A 95 -7.41 -8.11 7.76
C LEU A 95 -7.62 -8.94 9.03
N GLN A 96 -8.03 -8.34 10.15
CA GLN A 96 -8.44 -9.09 11.35
C GLN A 96 -9.63 -10.02 11.08
N LYS A 97 -10.58 -9.60 10.25
CA LYS A 97 -11.72 -10.43 9.82
C LYS A 97 -11.32 -11.47 8.77
N ASN A 98 -10.20 -11.27 8.07
CA ASN A 98 -9.71 -12.09 6.98
C ASN A 98 -8.21 -12.45 7.16
N PRO A 99 -7.80 -13.08 8.26
CA PRO A 99 -6.39 -13.19 8.66
C PRO A 99 -5.53 -14.04 7.70
N ARG A 100 -6.14 -14.94 6.92
CA ARG A 100 -5.46 -15.77 5.93
C ARG A 100 -5.27 -15.08 4.57
N LEU A 101 -5.99 -13.99 4.33
CA LEU A 101 -6.00 -13.28 3.03
C LEU A 101 -4.62 -12.75 2.62
N PRO A 102 -3.80 -12.13 3.52
CA PRO A 102 -2.48 -11.65 3.14
C PRO A 102 -1.55 -12.75 2.62
N ALA A 103 -1.50 -13.88 3.32
CA ALA A 103 -0.69 -15.02 2.91
C ALA A 103 -1.16 -15.60 1.55
N PHE A 104 -2.48 -15.70 1.35
CA PHE A 104 -3.07 -16.13 0.11
C PHE A 104 -2.67 -15.20 -1.05
N ILE A 105 -2.85 -13.89 -0.91
CA ILE A 105 -2.50 -12.92 -1.95
C ILE A 105 -1.01 -12.95 -2.28
N LEU A 106 -0.13 -12.97 -1.28
CA LEU A 106 1.32 -13.04 -1.48
C LEU A 106 1.72 -14.33 -2.21
N ASN A 107 1.11 -15.46 -1.88
CA ASN A 107 1.36 -16.72 -2.56
C ASN A 107 0.89 -16.68 -4.02
N GLU A 108 -0.28 -16.11 -4.31
CA GLU A 108 -0.79 -16.00 -5.68
C GLU A 108 0.05 -15.02 -6.53
N ILE A 109 0.53 -13.91 -5.97
CA ILE A 109 1.44 -12.99 -6.64
C ILE A 109 2.73 -13.71 -7.06
N ASN A 110 3.29 -14.54 -6.18
CA ASN A 110 4.53 -15.26 -6.45
C ASN A 110 4.35 -16.41 -7.45
N ARG A 111 3.21 -17.13 -7.39
CA ARG A 111 2.94 -18.27 -8.27
C ARG A 111 2.48 -17.86 -9.67
N ASN A 112 1.64 -16.84 -9.77
CA ASN A 112 1.01 -16.39 -11.01
C ASN A 112 1.09 -14.87 -11.19
N PRO A 113 2.30 -14.30 -11.36
CA PRO A 113 2.48 -12.85 -11.45
C PRO A 113 1.73 -12.23 -12.64
N ALA A 114 1.57 -12.97 -13.74
CA ALA A 114 0.83 -12.50 -14.91
C ALA A 114 -0.67 -12.33 -14.64
N ARG A 115 -1.28 -13.27 -13.88
CA ARG A 115 -2.69 -13.17 -13.44
C ARG A 115 -2.87 -11.97 -12.53
N MET A 116 -2.01 -11.82 -11.53
CA MET A 116 -2.07 -10.70 -10.60
C MET A 116 -1.88 -9.36 -11.31
N LYS A 117 -0.95 -9.29 -12.27
CA LYS A 117 -0.77 -8.09 -13.09
C LYS A 117 -2.06 -7.71 -13.82
N LYS A 118 -2.76 -8.67 -14.45
CA LYS A 118 -4.03 -8.44 -15.14
C LYS A 118 -5.11 -7.89 -14.21
N LEU A 119 -5.22 -8.44 -12.98
CA LEU A 119 -6.17 -7.98 -11.98
C LEU A 119 -5.85 -6.58 -11.48
N LEU A 120 -4.57 -6.29 -11.20
CA LEU A 120 -4.12 -4.98 -10.71
C LEU A 120 -4.14 -3.89 -11.78
N GLN A 121 -4.11 -4.22 -13.08
CA GLN A 121 -4.23 -3.23 -14.16
C GLN A 121 -5.56 -2.46 -14.16
N ARG A 122 -6.57 -2.95 -13.44
CA ARG A 122 -7.86 -2.24 -13.26
C ARG A 122 -7.74 -1.03 -12.31
N PHE A 123 -6.65 -0.94 -11.55
CA PHE A 123 -6.42 0.14 -10.59
C PHE A 123 -5.40 1.13 -11.16
N SER A 124 -5.82 2.37 -11.34
CA SER A 124 -4.96 3.43 -11.85
C SER A 124 -4.32 4.20 -10.70
N ILE A 125 -3.02 3.94 -10.44
CA ILE A 125 -2.23 4.75 -9.49
C ILE A 125 -2.19 6.22 -9.92
N ASN A 126 -2.21 6.48 -11.22
CA ASN A 126 -2.20 7.84 -11.73
C ASN A 126 -3.49 8.61 -11.42
N GLU A 127 -4.66 7.95 -11.54
CA GLU A 127 -5.95 8.57 -11.18
C GLU A 127 -6.04 8.83 -9.67
N PHE A 128 -5.54 7.89 -8.87
CA PHE A 128 -5.45 8.07 -7.43
C PHE A 128 -4.57 9.28 -7.07
N TRP A 129 -3.37 9.40 -7.66
CA TRP A 129 -2.50 10.56 -7.45
C TRP A 129 -3.15 11.87 -7.88
N ASN A 130 -3.72 11.92 -9.08
CA ASN A 130 -4.37 13.13 -9.60
C ASN A 130 -5.53 13.58 -8.67
N SER A 131 -6.25 12.63 -8.06
CA SER A 131 -7.29 12.94 -7.09
C SER A 131 -6.71 13.51 -5.79
N LEU A 132 -5.64 12.92 -5.26
CA LEU A 132 -4.96 13.45 -4.07
C LEU A 132 -4.38 14.85 -4.33
N GLU A 133 -3.72 15.06 -5.46
CA GLU A 133 -3.12 16.34 -5.82
C GLU A 133 -4.18 17.43 -5.94
N ARG A 134 -5.33 17.10 -6.54
CA ARG A 134 -6.46 18.05 -6.64
C ARG A 134 -7.05 18.40 -5.28
N LEU A 135 -7.22 17.42 -4.39
CA LEU A 135 -7.92 17.58 -3.12
C LEU A 135 -7.01 18.11 -1.99
N HIS A 136 -5.72 17.81 -2.04
CA HIS A 136 -4.78 18.01 -0.93
C HIS A 136 -3.50 18.74 -1.34
N HIS A 137 -3.54 19.58 -2.36
CA HIS A 137 -2.37 20.29 -2.91
C HIS A 137 -1.52 20.93 -1.82
N ASP A 138 -2.12 21.73 -0.94
CA ASP A 138 -1.42 22.46 0.12
C ASP A 138 -0.82 21.53 1.19
N GLU A 139 -1.52 20.43 1.51
CA GLU A 139 -1.03 19.44 2.46
C GLU A 139 0.14 18.63 1.87
N LEU A 140 0.05 18.25 0.58
CA LEU A 140 1.14 17.57 -0.12
C LEU A 140 2.41 18.41 -0.15
N ILE A 141 2.28 19.73 -0.40
CA ILE A 141 3.39 20.67 -0.31
C ILE A 141 3.94 20.75 1.12
N ARG A 142 3.07 20.93 2.10
CA ARG A 142 3.44 21.02 3.52
C ARG A 142 4.24 19.81 3.99
N TYR A 143 3.85 18.60 3.58
CA TYR A 143 4.54 17.36 3.94
C TYR A 143 5.65 16.98 2.95
N ASN A 144 5.94 17.83 1.96
CA ASN A 144 6.91 17.56 0.91
C ASN A 144 6.68 16.23 0.18
N ILE A 145 5.41 15.85 -0.02
CA ILE A 145 5.03 14.63 -0.70
C ILE A 145 4.96 14.91 -2.20
N THR A 146 5.84 14.29 -2.96
CA THR A 146 5.87 14.38 -4.42
C THR A 146 5.27 13.13 -5.05
N ARG A 147 4.88 13.23 -6.33
CA ARG A 147 4.41 12.09 -7.12
C ARG A 147 5.41 10.93 -7.14
N GLY A 148 6.72 11.23 -7.19
CA GLY A 148 7.77 10.22 -7.15
C GLY A 148 7.89 9.47 -5.83
N MET A 149 7.43 10.04 -4.72
CA MET A 149 7.40 9.39 -3.40
C MET A 149 6.21 8.44 -3.22
N MET A 150 5.17 8.56 -4.06
CA MET A 150 3.92 7.82 -3.89
C MET A 150 4.11 6.30 -3.86
N PRO A 151 4.91 5.67 -4.76
CA PRO A 151 5.16 4.23 -4.69
C PRO A 151 5.78 3.80 -3.35
N GLN A 152 6.71 4.60 -2.81
CA GLN A 152 7.36 4.32 -1.53
C GLN A 152 6.37 4.44 -0.37
N LEU A 153 5.57 5.51 -0.35
CA LEU A 153 4.57 5.73 0.69
C LEU A 153 3.51 4.63 0.69
N MET A 154 2.94 4.31 -0.46
CA MET A 154 1.93 3.25 -0.61
C MET A 154 2.49 1.88 -0.20
N THR A 155 3.71 1.55 -0.63
CA THR A 155 4.37 0.28 -0.26
C THR A 155 4.64 0.22 1.24
N SER A 156 5.11 1.31 1.85
CA SER A 156 5.37 1.37 3.29
C SER A 156 4.08 1.21 4.09
N MET A 157 3.02 1.92 3.73
CA MET A 157 1.72 1.80 4.41
C MET A 157 1.15 0.36 4.29
N ALA A 158 1.21 -0.23 3.10
CA ALA A 158 0.79 -1.61 2.88
C ALA A 158 1.63 -2.60 3.71
N ALA A 159 2.96 -2.46 3.71
CA ALA A 159 3.85 -3.33 4.48
C ALA A 159 3.57 -3.23 6.00
N ILE A 160 3.42 -2.02 6.53
CA ILE A 160 3.14 -1.78 7.95
C ILE A 160 1.82 -2.44 8.38
N SER A 161 0.81 -2.45 7.52
CA SER A 161 -0.51 -3.03 7.83
C SER A 161 -0.61 -4.52 7.54
N ILE A 162 0.08 -5.05 6.52
CA ILE A 162 -0.01 -6.45 6.08
C ILE A 162 0.93 -7.36 6.86
N PHE A 163 2.15 -6.89 7.18
CA PHE A 163 3.18 -7.70 7.81
C PHE A 163 2.74 -8.42 9.10
N PRO A 164 1.99 -7.79 10.02
CA PRO A 164 1.50 -8.49 11.21
C PRO A 164 0.74 -9.78 10.90
N PHE A 165 -0.08 -9.77 9.86
CA PHE A 165 -0.88 -10.94 9.46
C PHE A 165 -0.06 -11.96 8.67
N ALA A 166 0.83 -11.50 7.79
CA ALA A 166 1.71 -12.37 7.02
C ALA A 166 2.70 -13.13 7.91
N ALA A 167 3.16 -12.50 8.99
CA ALA A 167 4.11 -13.05 9.95
C ALA A 167 3.45 -13.50 11.26
N LYS A 168 2.11 -13.71 11.28
CA LYS A 168 1.33 -13.99 12.48
C LYS A 168 1.97 -15.06 13.38
N GLY A 169 2.29 -16.24 12.84
CA GLY A 169 2.83 -17.34 13.62
C GLY A 169 4.16 -17.03 14.31
N ILE A 170 5.01 -16.18 13.72
CA ILE A 170 6.26 -15.75 14.35
C ILE A 170 5.97 -14.71 15.44
N LEU A 171 5.09 -13.75 15.16
CA LEU A 171 4.77 -12.67 16.10
C LEU A 171 4.04 -13.19 17.33
N GLU A 172 3.12 -14.15 17.20
CA GLU A 172 2.43 -14.76 18.33
C GLU A 172 3.43 -15.40 19.31
N VAL A 173 4.41 -16.17 18.79
CA VAL A 173 5.45 -16.79 19.63
C VAL A 173 6.33 -15.76 20.31
N LEU A 174 6.70 -14.69 19.62
CA LEU A 174 7.54 -13.62 20.19
C LEU A 174 6.79 -12.81 21.26
N PHE A 175 5.52 -12.51 21.00
CA PHE A 175 4.67 -11.71 21.90
C PHE A 175 4.32 -12.51 23.16
N GLU A 176 3.96 -13.78 23.03
CA GLU A 176 3.72 -14.66 24.17
C GLU A 176 4.92 -14.68 25.13
N LYS A 177 6.14 -14.83 24.60
CA LYS A 177 7.38 -14.78 25.41
C LYS A 177 7.61 -13.41 26.06
N ALA A 178 7.13 -12.34 25.46
CA ALA A 178 7.27 -10.97 25.97
C ALA A 178 6.08 -10.52 26.85
N GLY A 179 5.05 -11.36 27.00
CA GLY A 179 3.86 -11.05 27.78
C GLY A 179 2.86 -10.13 27.09
N TYR A 180 2.87 -10.07 25.76
CA TYR A 180 1.92 -9.28 24.97
C TYR A 180 0.85 -10.18 24.32
N ASP A 181 -0.41 -9.70 24.31
CA ASP A 181 -1.49 -10.31 23.53
C ASP A 181 -1.46 -9.83 22.06
N TYR A 182 -1.55 -10.79 21.14
CA TYR A 182 -1.50 -10.48 19.71
C TYR A 182 -2.71 -9.69 19.21
N ASN A 183 -3.91 -9.92 19.75
CA ASN A 183 -5.10 -9.20 19.32
C ASN A 183 -5.13 -7.78 19.88
N GLU A 184 -4.69 -7.59 21.13
CA GLU A 184 -4.50 -6.26 21.72
C GLU A 184 -3.48 -5.44 20.93
N TYR A 185 -2.34 -6.05 20.58
CA TYR A 185 -1.36 -5.44 19.67
C TYR A 185 -1.98 -5.00 18.34
N LEU A 186 -2.86 -5.80 17.74
CA LEU A 186 -3.51 -5.43 16.47
C LEU A 186 -4.47 -4.24 16.65
N GLU A 187 -5.17 -4.15 17.77
CA GLU A 187 -6.03 -2.99 18.07
C GLU A 187 -5.21 -1.71 18.21
N GLU A 188 -4.15 -1.74 19.02
CA GLU A 188 -3.24 -0.62 19.22
C GLU A 188 -2.53 -0.20 17.92
N ARG A 189 -2.22 -1.18 17.07
CA ARG A 189 -1.52 -0.94 15.80
C ARG A 189 -2.28 -0.06 14.84
N LYS A 190 -3.61 -0.01 14.92
CA LYS A 190 -4.44 0.85 14.06
C LYS A 190 -4.06 2.32 14.19
N ASP A 191 -3.87 2.77 15.43
CA ASP A 191 -3.49 4.14 15.70
C ASP A 191 -1.96 4.34 15.66
N PHE A 192 -1.18 3.40 16.21
CA PHE A 192 0.28 3.46 16.18
C PHE A 192 0.83 3.56 14.74
N ALA A 193 0.34 2.74 13.81
CA ALA A 193 0.80 2.75 12.42
C ALA A 193 0.49 4.08 11.72
N ALA A 194 -0.68 4.63 11.97
CA ALA A 194 -1.07 5.94 11.45
C ALA A 194 -0.15 7.05 12.01
N ASP A 195 0.03 7.09 13.33
CA ASP A 195 0.90 8.07 13.98
C ASP A 195 2.34 7.96 13.50
N PHE A 196 2.85 6.74 13.33
CA PHE A 196 4.21 6.51 12.82
C PHE A 196 4.40 7.12 11.43
N VAL A 197 3.47 6.89 10.50
CA VAL A 197 3.53 7.44 9.14
C VAL A 197 3.37 8.97 9.17
N ILE A 198 2.40 9.50 9.91
CA ILE A 198 2.16 10.94 10.01
C ILE A 198 3.39 11.67 10.59
N ARG A 199 4.01 11.12 11.64
CA ARG A 199 5.24 11.69 12.22
C ARG A 199 6.40 11.65 11.24
N ALA A 200 6.55 10.56 10.47
CA ALA A 200 7.59 10.48 9.44
C ALA A 200 7.40 11.53 8.34
N LEU A 201 6.15 11.80 7.93
CA LEU A 201 5.85 12.86 6.97
C LEU A 201 6.13 14.26 7.52
N LYS A 202 5.77 14.53 8.79
CA LYS A 202 6.05 15.80 9.48
C LYS A 202 7.55 16.03 9.73
N GLY A 203 8.31 14.98 10.02
CA GLY A 203 9.74 15.06 10.30
C GLY A 203 10.62 15.34 9.06
N SER A 204 10.09 15.14 7.85
CA SER A 204 10.80 15.47 6.61
C SER A 204 10.97 16.97 6.38
N ASP A 205 10.23 17.81 7.12
CA ASP A 205 10.28 19.28 7.03
C ASP A 205 11.51 19.89 7.75
N THR A 206 11.98 19.28 8.83
CA THR A 206 13.12 19.79 9.63
C THR A 206 14.47 19.55 8.96
N GLY A 207 14.66 18.47 8.25
CA GLY A 207 15.96 18.11 7.63
C GLY A 207 16.34 18.92 6.38
N GLN A 208 15.39 19.56 5.71
CA GLN A 208 15.68 20.37 4.51
C GLN A 208 16.01 21.82 4.88
N ASN A 209 15.45 22.36 5.93
CA ASN A 209 15.79 23.70 6.43
C ASN A 209 17.23 23.74 6.99
N GLU A 210 17.67 22.69 7.68
CA GLU A 210 19.07 22.59 8.14
C GLU A 210 20.06 22.43 6.97
N LYS A 211 19.72 21.61 5.96
CA LYS A 211 20.57 21.47 4.75
C LYS A 211 20.63 22.73 3.92
N LYS A 212 19.53 23.48 3.77
CA LYS A 212 19.54 24.79 3.10
C LYS A 212 20.37 25.81 3.85
N GLN A 213 20.21 25.91 5.17
CA GLN A 213 21.02 26.80 6.00
C GLN A 213 22.51 26.45 6.02
N HIS A 214 22.84 25.14 5.96
CA HIS A 214 24.24 24.71 5.89
C HIS A 214 24.86 24.98 4.50
N LEU A 215 24.09 24.83 3.40
CA LEU A 215 24.53 25.16 2.05
C LEU A 215 24.68 26.67 1.83
N GLU A 216 23.83 27.50 2.42
CA GLU A 216 23.94 28.95 2.37
C GLU A 216 25.12 29.47 3.20
N LYS A 217 25.44 28.81 4.32
CA LYS A 217 26.61 29.16 5.17
C LYS A 217 27.93 28.68 4.59
N THR A 218 27.95 27.69 3.72
CA THR A 218 29.15 27.13 3.08
C THR A 218 29.38 27.60 1.65
N SER A 219 28.47 28.40 1.10
CA SER A 219 28.65 29.01 -0.23
C SER A 219 29.61 30.19 -0.13
N PRO A 220 30.80 30.17 -0.77
CA PRO A 220 31.72 31.29 -0.72
C PRO A 220 31.08 32.51 -1.36
N HIS A 221 31.16 33.64 -0.67
CA HIS A 221 30.66 34.92 -1.13
C HIS A 221 31.20 35.20 -2.55
N LYS A 222 30.31 35.52 -3.50
CA LYS A 222 30.68 35.91 -4.87
C LYS A 222 31.69 37.06 -4.95
N GLY A 223 31.96 37.73 -3.83
CA GLY A 223 33.00 38.79 -3.72
C GLY A 223 34.43 38.26 -3.71
N ASP A 224 34.70 37.08 -3.17
CA ASP A 224 36.08 36.57 -3.03
C ASP A 224 36.67 35.99 -4.31
N LEU A 225 35.84 35.62 -5.29
CA LEU A 225 36.29 35.16 -6.61
C LEU A 225 36.76 36.26 -7.54
N LEU A 226 36.25 37.48 -7.39
CA LEU A 226 36.66 38.64 -8.22
C LEU A 226 38.00 39.23 -7.80
N VAL A 227 38.36 39.11 -6.49
CA VAL A 227 39.64 39.62 -5.97
C VAL A 227 40.83 38.72 -6.36
N LYS A 228 40.63 37.38 -6.43
CA LYS A 228 41.67 36.45 -6.90
C LYS A 228 41.90 36.48 -8.40
N ALA A 229 40.94 36.85 -9.21
CA ALA A 229 41.13 36.96 -10.67
C ALA A 229 41.93 38.21 -11.06
N GLN A 230 41.89 39.30 -10.28
CA GLN A 230 42.67 40.50 -10.55
C GLN A 230 44.13 40.46 -10.12
N GLN A 231 44.52 39.53 -9.20
CA GLN A 231 45.92 39.38 -8.77
C GLN A 231 46.74 38.46 -9.68
N THR A 232 46.13 37.66 -10.53
CA THR A 232 46.86 36.74 -11.45
C THR A 232 47.19 37.35 -12.82
N THR A 233 46.64 38.50 -13.17
CA THR A 233 46.93 39.17 -14.47
C THR A 233 48.01 40.26 -14.41
N GLY A 234 48.58 40.57 -13.20
CA GLY A 234 49.55 41.67 -13.01
C GLY A 234 51.04 41.26 -13.13
N ASN A 235 51.43 39.99 -13.39
CA ASN A 235 52.83 39.57 -13.35
C ASN A 235 53.32 38.83 -14.61
N LYS A 236 52.92 39.32 -15.80
CA LYS A 236 53.58 38.90 -17.06
C LYS A 236 53.94 40.14 -17.89
N GLY A 237 55.02 40.78 -17.49
CA GLY A 237 55.54 41.87 -18.29
C GLY A 237 56.85 42.41 -17.70
N LYS A 238 57.95 41.65 -17.78
CA LYS A 238 59.31 42.16 -17.83
C LYS A 238 60.30 40.99 -17.84
N ARG A 239 60.65 40.54 -19.02
CA ARG A 239 62.01 40.02 -19.34
C ARG A 239 62.15 39.99 -20.83
N LYS A 240 62.76 41.05 -21.31
CA LYS A 240 63.45 41.08 -22.63
C LYS A 240 64.85 41.55 -22.43
N ASN A 241 65.72 40.90 -23.17
CA ASN A 241 67.08 41.30 -23.64
C ASN A 241 68.18 41.17 -22.59
N ILE A 242 69.00 40.13 -22.65
CA ILE A 242 70.28 40.10 -23.46
C ILE A 242 70.57 38.65 -23.69
#